data_7d53855d1d679eea5f6c45b331dcffc8
#
_entry.id   7d53855d1d679eea5f6c45b331dcffc8
#
_cell.length_a   1.000
_cell.length_b   1.000
_cell.length_c   1.000
_cell.angle_alpha   90.00
_cell.angle_beta   90.00
_cell.angle_gamma   90.00
#
_symmetry.space_group_name_H-M   'P 1'
#
loop_
_entity.id
_entity.type
_entity.pdbx_description
1 polymer ?
#
loop_
_entity_poly.entity_id
_entity_poly.type
_entity_poly.pdbx_seq_one_letter_code
_entity_poly.pdbx_strand_id
1 'polypeptide(L)'
;MPIQFCVLTGKQIFDGQAKFFPQTDGTFTYEYTLVGKVKIALPTYQVFMNNRDFKHFDLAGICRNAFLEGKEPPLIDTAFITGIKNLHLPNNIKEKATHLLKYMYNNGGKDYAGFNLTSSEDFTIAYATGEEEFNKIIKNLEDRSLIAIDANLGMSGHTVVYRDITLTDAGIAAIEQELPKIPMIGLVDQEITTGDGDTDKKINHAKKLFFSQPQTMDNMRSACETLSYVLEPLREDCTKILGRRDMAAFFTIVNDFDIRHNKDSTKQIQYPEQLEWTFYSLLNTINAYTKLKHRNPSM
;
A
#
# COMPACT_ATOMS: atom_id res chain seq x y z
N MET A 1 -2.75 23.29 -30.33
CA MET A 1 -3.25 22.26 -31.26
C MET A 1 -3.75 21.11 -30.42
N PRO A 2 -4.91 20.55 -30.69
CA PRO A 2 -5.38 19.38 -29.95
C PRO A 2 -4.38 18.22 -30.14
N ILE A 3 -4.04 17.53 -29.07
CA ILE A 3 -3.23 16.32 -29.14
C ILE A 3 -4.10 15.25 -29.82
N GLN A 4 -3.61 14.74 -30.93
CA GLN A 4 -4.31 13.66 -31.64
C GLN A 4 -3.99 12.28 -31.03
N PHE A 5 -2.96 12.18 -30.15
CA PHE A 5 -2.52 10.91 -29.56
C PHE A 5 -2.04 11.12 -28.13
N CYS A 6 -2.34 10.16 -27.26
CA CYS A 6 -1.75 10.08 -25.93
C CYS A 6 -0.25 9.76 -26.05
N VAL A 7 0.61 10.63 -25.56
CA VAL A 7 2.07 10.47 -25.68
C VAL A 7 2.63 9.27 -24.91
N LEU A 8 1.89 8.73 -23.92
CA LEU A 8 2.31 7.57 -23.13
C LEU A 8 1.90 6.25 -23.77
N THR A 9 0.70 6.19 -24.35
CA THR A 9 0.14 4.92 -24.86
C THR A 9 0.08 4.87 -26.40
N GLY A 10 0.23 6.00 -27.08
CA GLY A 10 0.06 6.13 -28.52
C GLY A 10 -1.38 5.98 -29.00
N LYS A 11 -2.34 5.82 -28.11
CA LYS A 11 -3.77 5.76 -28.48
C LYS A 11 -4.24 7.12 -29.00
N GLN A 12 -5.07 7.11 -30.03
CA GLN A 12 -5.67 8.32 -30.56
C GLN A 12 -6.66 8.90 -29.55
N ILE A 13 -6.62 10.21 -29.42
CA ILE A 13 -7.55 10.99 -28.58
C ILE A 13 -8.50 11.72 -29.52
N PHE A 14 -9.78 11.43 -29.44
CA PHE A 14 -10.82 12.11 -30.18
C PHE A 14 -11.31 13.37 -29.43
N ASP A 15 -11.94 14.28 -30.14
CA ASP A 15 -12.47 15.52 -29.56
C ASP A 15 -13.38 15.23 -28.36
N GLY A 16 -13.12 15.93 -27.26
CA GLY A 16 -13.86 15.78 -26.01
C GLY A 16 -13.40 14.64 -25.09
N GLN A 17 -12.51 13.74 -25.53
CA GLN A 17 -12.01 12.64 -24.69
C GLN A 17 -10.91 13.04 -23.71
N ALA A 18 -10.25 14.17 -23.92
CA ALA A 18 -9.22 14.67 -23.03
C ALA A 18 -9.44 16.13 -22.66
N LYS A 19 -9.06 16.47 -21.43
CA LYS A 19 -9.03 17.84 -20.93
C LYS A 19 -7.58 18.31 -20.90
N PHE A 20 -7.29 19.41 -21.58
CA PHE A 20 -5.98 20.04 -21.60
C PHE A 20 -5.97 21.24 -20.67
N PHE A 21 -4.89 21.39 -19.93
CA PHE A 21 -4.69 22.50 -19.01
C PHE A 21 -3.71 23.50 -19.63
N PRO A 22 -3.80 24.79 -19.28
CA PRO A 22 -2.83 25.78 -19.72
C PRO A 22 -1.41 25.36 -19.35
N GLN A 23 -0.46 25.61 -20.25
CA GLN A 23 0.96 25.40 -19.95
C GLN A 23 1.42 26.37 -18.86
N THR A 24 1.95 25.82 -17.77
CA THR A 24 2.54 26.59 -16.67
C THR A 24 3.90 26.01 -16.34
N ASP A 25 4.86 26.86 -16.02
CA ASP A 25 6.18 26.47 -15.49
C ASP A 25 6.95 25.43 -16.35
N GLY A 26 6.84 25.53 -17.69
CA GLY A 26 7.50 24.58 -18.59
C GLY A 26 6.97 23.17 -18.54
N THR A 27 5.75 22.99 -18.05
CA THR A 27 5.06 21.69 -18.00
C THR A 27 3.86 21.66 -18.93
N PHE A 28 3.58 20.48 -19.46
CA PHE A 28 2.38 20.16 -20.20
C PHE A 28 1.50 19.22 -19.38
N THR A 29 0.25 19.61 -19.14
CA THR A 29 -0.69 18.84 -18.33
C THR A 29 -1.96 18.54 -19.12
N TYR A 30 -2.40 17.27 -19.09
CA TYR A 30 -3.68 16.85 -19.65
C TYR A 30 -4.29 15.72 -18.81
N GLU A 31 -5.58 15.54 -18.95
CA GLU A 31 -6.35 14.46 -18.33
C GLU A 31 -7.05 13.68 -19.43
N TYR A 32 -6.89 12.37 -19.43
CA TYR A 32 -7.48 11.46 -20.39
C TYR A 32 -7.83 10.13 -19.68
N THR A 33 -9.02 9.62 -19.93
CA THR A 33 -9.57 8.46 -19.20
C THR A 33 -8.59 7.31 -19.06
N LEU A 34 -7.86 6.98 -20.13
CA LEU A 34 -6.93 5.86 -20.18
C LEU A 34 -5.71 6.03 -19.24
N VAL A 35 -5.25 7.23 -18.99
CA VAL A 35 -4.01 7.51 -18.24
C VAL A 35 -4.25 8.37 -17.01
N GLY A 36 -5.48 8.83 -16.78
CA GLY A 36 -5.77 9.81 -15.75
C GLY A 36 -5.13 11.16 -16.06
N LYS A 37 -4.64 11.85 -15.02
CA LYS A 37 -3.96 13.14 -15.15
C LYS A 37 -2.46 12.92 -15.40
N VAL A 38 -1.93 13.54 -16.43
CA VAL A 38 -0.51 13.50 -16.82
C VAL A 38 0.09 14.88 -16.68
N LYS A 39 1.23 14.97 -16.01
CA LYS A 39 2.05 16.18 -15.91
C LYS A 39 3.45 15.86 -16.42
N ILE A 40 3.87 16.48 -17.52
CA ILE A 40 5.11 16.15 -18.21
C ILE A 40 5.92 17.43 -18.51
N ALA A 41 7.23 17.39 -18.24
CA ALA A 41 8.13 18.48 -18.58
C ALA A 41 8.18 18.68 -20.11
N LEU A 42 8.16 19.93 -20.56
CA LEU A 42 8.07 20.26 -21.99
C LEU A 42 9.17 19.62 -22.84
N PRO A 43 10.45 19.57 -22.41
CA PRO A 43 11.49 18.87 -23.17
C PRO A 43 11.21 17.37 -23.31
N THR A 44 10.75 16.71 -22.25
CA THR A 44 10.39 15.28 -22.24
C THR A 44 9.19 15.01 -23.14
N TYR A 45 8.19 15.89 -23.11
CA TYR A 45 7.04 15.83 -24.00
C TYR A 45 7.46 15.88 -25.49
N GLN A 46 8.38 16.78 -25.84
CA GLN A 46 8.90 16.91 -27.22
C GLN A 46 9.61 15.60 -27.64
N VAL A 47 10.41 15.01 -26.76
CA VAL A 47 11.09 13.73 -27.04
C VAL A 47 10.07 12.62 -27.30
N PHE A 48 9.02 12.51 -26.49
CA PHE A 48 7.98 11.50 -26.67
C PHE A 48 7.18 11.72 -27.95
N MET A 49 6.88 12.96 -28.30
CA MET A 49 6.18 13.31 -29.54
C MET A 49 7.01 12.98 -30.79
N ASN A 50 8.32 13.06 -30.71
CA ASN A 50 9.22 12.72 -31.81
C ASN A 50 9.45 11.21 -31.95
N ASN A 51 9.25 10.44 -30.86
CA ASN A 51 9.46 8.99 -30.82
C ASN A 51 8.12 8.24 -30.58
N ARG A 52 7.12 8.50 -31.42
CA ARG A 52 5.75 7.96 -31.25
C ARG A 52 5.63 6.42 -31.27
N ASP A 53 6.61 5.74 -31.83
CA ASP A 53 6.62 4.26 -31.86
C ASP A 53 6.96 3.66 -30.49
N PHE A 54 7.63 4.43 -29.64
CA PHE A 54 7.96 4.01 -28.30
C PHE A 54 6.80 4.33 -27.34
N LYS A 55 6.28 3.29 -26.69
CA LYS A 55 5.17 3.39 -25.74
C LYS A 55 5.69 3.33 -24.30
N HIS A 56 5.09 4.11 -23.43
CA HIS A 56 5.49 4.27 -22.03
C HIS A 56 4.37 3.75 -21.12
N PHE A 57 4.04 2.46 -21.22
CA PHE A 57 2.92 1.86 -20.48
C PHE A 57 3.13 1.88 -18.97
N ASP A 58 4.37 1.77 -18.50
CA ASP A 58 4.68 1.90 -17.07
C ASP A 58 4.31 3.29 -16.54
N LEU A 59 4.68 4.35 -17.28
CA LEU A 59 4.29 5.73 -16.96
C LEU A 59 2.78 5.92 -17.03
N ALA A 60 2.13 5.33 -18.02
CA ALA A 60 0.67 5.35 -18.13
C ALA A 60 -0.03 4.72 -16.93
N GLY A 61 0.45 3.57 -16.50
CA GLY A 61 -0.03 2.88 -15.29
C GLY A 61 0.20 3.70 -14.03
N ILE A 62 1.38 4.29 -13.85
CA ILE A 62 1.68 5.15 -12.70
C ILE A 62 0.72 6.34 -12.63
N CYS A 63 0.53 7.05 -13.75
CA CYS A 63 -0.37 8.21 -13.80
C CYS A 63 -1.83 7.80 -13.56
N ARG A 64 -2.27 6.67 -14.16
CA ARG A 64 -3.64 6.17 -13.99
C ARG A 64 -3.93 5.79 -12.54
N ASN A 65 -3.04 5.04 -11.91
CA ASN A 65 -3.22 4.63 -10.52
C ASN A 65 -3.16 5.83 -9.56
N ALA A 66 -2.24 6.77 -9.74
CA ALA A 66 -2.21 8.01 -8.96
C ALA A 66 -3.52 8.79 -9.07
N PHE A 67 -4.08 8.91 -10.28
CA PHE A 67 -5.37 9.58 -10.51
C PHE A 67 -6.53 8.88 -9.81
N LEU A 68 -6.61 7.55 -9.89
CA LEU A 68 -7.64 6.75 -9.24
C LEU A 68 -7.56 6.81 -7.71
N GLU A 69 -6.36 6.96 -7.17
CA GLU A 69 -6.11 7.15 -5.74
C GLU A 69 -6.32 8.61 -5.27
N GLY A 70 -6.71 9.52 -6.16
CA GLY A 70 -6.87 10.95 -5.85
C GLY A 70 -5.56 11.68 -5.56
N LYS A 71 -4.42 11.11 -5.96
CA LYS A 71 -3.09 11.69 -5.79
C LYS A 71 -2.73 12.58 -6.99
N GLU A 72 -1.90 13.61 -6.73
CA GLU A 72 -1.32 14.38 -7.84
C GLU A 72 -0.38 13.48 -8.65
N PRO A 73 -0.43 13.56 -10.00
CA PRO A 73 0.46 12.78 -10.84
C PRO A 73 1.91 13.24 -10.65
N PRO A 74 2.88 12.33 -10.76
CA PRO A 74 4.28 12.69 -10.73
C PRO A 74 4.61 13.59 -11.93
N LEU A 75 5.58 14.50 -11.76
CA LEU A 75 6.15 15.21 -12.88
C LEU A 75 7.02 14.26 -13.69
N ILE A 76 6.61 13.96 -14.92
CA ILE A 76 7.39 13.13 -15.84
C ILE A 76 8.49 13.99 -16.48
N ASP A 77 9.69 13.87 -15.95
CA ASP A 77 10.91 14.46 -16.48
C ASP A 77 12.00 13.40 -16.65
N THR A 78 13.17 13.80 -17.09
CA THR A 78 14.30 12.88 -17.28
C THR A 78 14.73 12.19 -15.98
N ALA A 79 14.68 12.89 -14.84
CA ALA A 79 15.05 12.34 -13.54
C ALA A 79 14.05 11.26 -13.12
N PHE A 80 12.75 11.52 -13.26
CA PHE A 80 11.70 10.57 -12.97
C PHE A 80 11.81 9.31 -13.85
N ILE A 81 11.99 9.48 -15.17
CA ILE A 81 12.15 8.35 -16.10
C ILE A 81 13.37 7.50 -15.74
N THR A 82 14.48 8.13 -15.36
CA THR A 82 15.68 7.40 -14.92
C THR A 82 15.42 6.64 -13.62
N GLY A 83 14.70 7.25 -12.70
CA GLY A 83 14.34 6.68 -11.40
C GLY A 83 13.30 5.57 -11.44
N ILE A 84 12.52 5.45 -12.52
CA ILE A 84 11.43 4.47 -12.62
C ILE A 84 11.90 3.03 -12.50
N LYS A 85 13.15 2.75 -12.90
CA LYS A 85 13.78 1.42 -12.76
C LYS A 85 13.94 0.98 -11.30
N ASN A 86 13.90 1.91 -10.37
CA ASN A 86 13.97 1.63 -8.92
C ASN A 86 12.58 1.40 -8.32
N LEU A 87 11.51 1.65 -9.08
CA LEU A 87 10.15 1.35 -8.67
C LEU A 87 9.85 -0.13 -8.94
N HIS A 88 9.28 -0.80 -7.95
CA HIS A 88 8.86 -2.18 -8.13
C HIS A 88 7.50 -2.23 -8.83
N LEU A 89 7.52 -2.12 -10.17
CA LEU A 89 6.31 -2.15 -10.99
C LEU A 89 5.97 -3.60 -11.40
N PRO A 90 4.68 -3.94 -11.54
CA PRO A 90 4.27 -5.24 -12.03
C PRO A 90 4.80 -5.48 -13.46
N ASN A 91 5.57 -6.55 -13.67
CA ASN A 91 6.25 -6.79 -14.94
C ASN A 91 5.80 -8.06 -15.68
N ASN A 92 5.08 -8.96 -15.00
CA ASN A 92 4.55 -10.18 -15.57
C ASN A 92 3.04 -10.33 -15.29
N ILE A 93 2.38 -11.24 -15.99
CA ILE A 93 0.92 -11.43 -15.89
C ILE A 93 0.46 -11.67 -14.44
N LYS A 94 1.22 -12.44 -13.65
CA LYS A 94 0.84 -12.76 -12.27
C LYS A 94 0.89 -11.51 -11.37
N GLU A 95 1.94 -10.72 -11.48
CA GLU A 95 2.09 -9.48 -10.71
C GLU A 95 1.04 -8.44 -11.12
N LYS A 96 0.79 -8.30 -12.44
CA LYS A 96 -0.24 -7.43 -13.00
C LYS A 96 -1.64 -7.87 -12.54
N ALA A 97 -1.92 -9.17 -12.54
CA ALA A 97 -3.17 -9.72 -12.03
C ALA A 97 -3.35 -9.45 -10.52
N THR A 98 -2.29 -9.67 -9.73
CA THR A 98 -2.30 -9.35 -8.30
C THR A 98 -2.53 -7.85 -8.06
N HIS A 99 -1.91 -6.98 -8.87
CA HIS A 99 -2.11 -5.53 -8.77
C HIS A 99 -3.57 -5.15 -9.05
N LEU A 100 -4.16 -5.67 -10.14
CA LEU A 100 -5.56 -5.43 -10.47
C LEU A 100 -6.51 -5.95 -9.37
N LEU A 101 -6.23 -7.12 -8.83
CA LEU A 101 -7.01 -7.69 -7.73
C LEU A 101 -6.96 -6.80 -6.48
N LYS A 102 -5.76 -6.26 -6.14
CA LYS A 102 -5.59 -5.28 -5.04
C LYS A 102 -6.35 -3.99 -5.30
N TYR A 103 -6.31 -3.48 -6.53
CA TYR A 103 -7.10 -2.31 -6.92
C TYR A 103 -8.60 -2.55 -6.66
N MET A 104 -9.15 -3.67 -7.12
CA MET A 104 -10.56 -4.01 -6.91
C MET A 104 -10.87 -4.16 -5.41
N TYR A 105 -10.03 -4.86 -4.65
CA TYR A 105 -10.20 -5.03 -3.20
C TYR A 105 -10.28 -3.70 -2.46
N ASN A 106 -9.38 -2.77 -2.75
CA ASN A 106 -9.31 -1.46 -2.09
C ASN A 106 -10.47 -0.52 -2.50
N ASN A 107 -11.11 -0.76 -3.65
CA ASN A 107 -12.20 0.07 -4.17
C ASN A 107 -13.59 -0.55 -3.95
N GLY A 108 -13.76 -1.35 -2.91
CA GLY A 108 -15.06 -1.91 -2.50
C GLY A 108 -15.22 -3.40 -2.78
N GLY A 109 -14.28 -4.03 -3.47
CA GLY A 109 -14.34 -5.45 -3.78
C GLY A 109 -14.38 -6.37 -2.55
N LYS A 110 -13.79 -5.93 -1.42
CA LYS A 110 -13.92 -6.62 -0.13
C LYS A 110 -15.36 -6.70 0.37
N ASP A 111 -16.22 -5.78 -0.05
CA ASP A 111 -17.64 -5.73 0.27
C ASP A 111 -18.50 -6.29 -0.88
N TYR A 112 -17.88 -7.07 -1.79
CA TYR A 112 -18.49 -7.69 -2.98
C TYR A 112 -19.09 -6.69 -3.98
N ALA A 113 -18.57 -5.46 -4.02
CA ALA A 113 -18.98 -4.50 -5.03
C ALA A 113 -18.60 -4.99 -6.43
N GLY A 114 -19.52 -4.86 -7.38
CA GLY A 114 -19.30 -5.17 -8.78
C GLY A 114 -18.51 -4.08 -9.50
N PHE A 115 -17.59 -4.50 -10.39
CA PHE A 115 -16.79 -3.61 -11.24
C PHE A 115 -17.15 -3.79 -12.69
N ASN A 116 -17.21 -2.67 -13.42
CA ASN A 116 -17.33 -2.67 -14.87
C ASN A 116 -15.99 -2.18 -15.44
N LEU A 117 -15.34 -3.03 -16.24
CA LEU A 117 -14.05 -2.72 -16.85
C LEU A 117 -14.12 -2.93 -18.37
N THR A 118 -13.47 -2.05 -19.10
CA THR A 118 -13.35 -2.14 -20.56
C THR A 118 -11.87 -2.29 -20.93
N SER A 119 -11.54 -3.35 -21.65
CA SER A 119 -10.13 -3.65 -21.96
C SER A 119 -9.42 -2.53 -22.72
N SER A 120 -10.12 -1.74 -23.54
CA SER A 120 -9.54 -0.61 -24.28
C SER A 120 -9.30 0.64 -23.44
N GLU A 121 -9.94 0.77 -22.27
CA GLU A 121 -9.91 1.97 -21.42
C GLU A 121 -9.22 1.74 -20.08
N ASP A 122 -9.23 0.50 -19.58
CA ASP A 122 -8.80 0.20 -18.21
C ASP A 122 -7.50 -0.61 -18.14
N PHE A 123 -6.91 -0.99 -19.27
CA PHE A 123 -5.70 -1.82 -19.27
C PHE A 123 -4.52 -1.20 -18.52
N THR A 124 -4.44 0.12 -18.46
CA THR A 124 -3.38 0.83 -17.74
C THR A 124 -3.49 0.71 -16.22
N ILE A 125 -4.68 0.43 -15.66
CA ILE A 125 -4.86 0.15 -14.23
C ILE A 125 -3.97 -1.03 -13.81
N ALA A 126 -3.89 -2.04 -14.66
CA ALA A 126 -3.10 -3.25 -14.43
C ALA A 126 -1.66 -3.17 -14.99
N TYR A 127 -1.18 -2.00 -15.40
CA TYR A 127 0.10 -1.85 -16.10
C TYR A 127 0.21 -2.71 -17.38
N ALA A 128 -0.91 -3.06 -17.99
CA ALA A 128 -0.91 -3.82 -19.23
C ALA A 128 -0.47 -2.95 -20.41
N THR A 129 0.13 -3.59 -21.41
CA THR A 129 0.62 -2.94 -22.63
C THR A 129 -0.46 -2.79 -23.71
N GLY A 130 -1.68 -3.23 -23.41
CA GLY A 130 -2.84 -3.11 -24.28
C GLY A 130 -3.96 -4.08 -23.90
N GLU A 131 -4.97 -4.07 -24.74
CA GLU A 131 -6.22 -4.82 -24.52
C GLU A 131 -6.00 -6.34 -24.44
N GLU A 132 -5.15 -6.88 -25.31
CA GLU A 132 -4.88 -8.33 -25.34
C GLU A 132 -4.21 -8.81 -24.05
N GLU A 133 -3.22 -8.06 -23.54
CA GLU A 133 -2.58 -8.40 -22.26
C GLU A 133 -3.55 -8.24 -21.10
N PHE A 134 -4.38 -7.20 -21.12
CA PHE A 134 -5.41 -7.00 -20.10
C PHE A 134 -6.41 -8.16 -20.06
N ASN A 135 -6.87 -8.61 -21.23
CA ASN A 135 -7.76 -9.78 -21.32
C ASN A 135 -7.09 -11.06 -20.75
N LYS A 136 -5.78 -11.23 -20.97
CA LYS A 136 -5.01 -12.33 -20.35
C LYS A 136 -4.93 -12.19 -18.83
N ILE A 137 -4.81 -10.97 -18.31
CA ILE A 137 -4.80 -10.69 -16.88
C ILE A 137 -6.15 -11.04 -16.25
N ILE A 138 -7.26 -10.58 -16.84
CA ILE A 138 -8.61 -10.90 -16.37
C ILE A 138 -8.84 -12.41 -16.39
N LYS A 139 -8.49 -13.07 -17.49
CA LYS A 139 -8.60 -14.52 -17.61
C LYS A 139 -7.76 -15.26 -16.55
N ASN A 140 -6.55 -14.79 -16.26
CA ASN A 140 -5.73 -15.40 -15.20
C ASN A 140 -6.40 -15.32 -13.82
N LEU A 141 -7.08 -14.21 -13.51
CA LEU A 141 -7.84 -14.08 -12.27
C LEU A 141 -9.06 -14.99 -12.23
N GLU A 142 -9.79 -15.10 -13.33
CA GLU A 142 -10.96 -15.96 -13.48
C GLU A 142 -10.58 -17.45 -13.40
N ASP A 143 -9.56 -17.90 -14.18
CA ASP A 143 -9.06 -19.28 -14.18
C ASP A 143 -8.59 -19.73 -12.78
N ARG A 144 -8.13 -18.80 -11.95
CA ARG A 144 -7.75 -19.04 -10.55
C ARG A 144 -8.92 -18.89 -9.58
N SER A 145 -10.14 -18.65 -10.08
CA SER A 145 -11.34 -18.42 -9.28
C SER A 145 -11.20 -17.28 -8.25
N LEU A 146 -10.38 -16.26 -8.55
CA LEU A 146 -10.19 -15.10 -7.68
C LEU A 146 -11.25 -14.02 -7.92
N ILE A 147 -11.84 -14.02 -9.12
CA ILE A 147 -12.96 -13.16 -9.51
C ILE A 147 -14.06 -13.98 -10.12
N ALA A 148 -15.28 -13.48 -10.07
CA ALA A 148 -16.42 -13.93 -10.85
C ALA A 148 -16.85 -12.82 -11.80
N ILE A 149 -17.25 -13.16 -13.01
CA ILE A 149 -17.70 -12.22 -14.06
C ILE A 149 -19.11 -12.60 -14.46
N ASP A 150 -20.05 -11.68 -14.30
CA ASP A 150 -21.46 -11.92 -14.68
C ASP A 150 -21.63 -11.96 -16.21
N ALA A 151 -21.03 -10.99 -16.91
CA ALA A 151 -21.07 -10.95 -18.37
C ALA A 151 -19.77 -10.40 -18.98
N ASN A 152 -19.35 -11.01 -20.08
CA ASN A 152 -18.32 -10.47 -20.95
C ASN A 152 -18.88 -10.28 -22.37
N LEU A 153 -18.71 -9.08 -22.90
CA LEU A 153 -19.21 -8.70 -24.21
C LEU A 153 -18.01 -8.37 -25.09
N GLY A 154 -17.71 -9.27 -26.03
CA GLY A 154 -16.74 -8.99 -27.10
C GLY A 154 -17.26 -7.87 -28.00
N MET A 155 -16.40 -6.89 -28.24
CA MET A 155 -16.66 -5.82 -29.21
C MET A 155 -15.70 -5.99 -30.41
N SER A 156 -15.60 -4.98 -31.26
CA SER A 156 -14.71 -5.00 -32.43
C SER A 156 -13.24 -5.14 -31.99
N GLY A 157 -12.50 -6.01 -32.65
CA GLY A 157 -11.08 -6.27 -32.38
C GLY A 157 -10.87 -7.08 -31.09
N HIS A 158 -9.95 -6.63 -30.24
CA HIS A 158 -9.63 -7.26 -28.95
C HIS A 158 -10.35 -6.62 -27.76
N THR A 159 -11.24 -5.66 -28.02
CA THR A 159 -11.99 -4.96 -26.98
C THR A 159 -13.02 -5.86 -26.35
N VAL A 160 -12.97 -6.02 -25.05
CA VAL A 160 -13.94 -6.75 -24.23
C VAL A 160 -14.45 -5.83 -23.13
N VAL A 161 -15.76 -5.80 -22.95
CA VAL A 161 -16.43 -5.14 -21.82
C VAL A 161 -16.81 -6.22 -20.82
N TYR A 162 -16.24 -6.12 -19.63
CA TYR A 162 -16.53 -6.99 -18.50
C TYR A 162 -17.51 -6.27 -17.58
N ARG A 163 -18.60 -6.94 -17.22
CA ARG A 163 -19.65 -6.37 -16.35
C ARG A 163 -19.76 -7.18 -15.06
N ASP A 164 -20.00 -6.44 -13.98
CA ASP A 164 -20.24 -6.98 -12.64
C ASP A 164 -19.17 -8.00 -12.23
N ILE A 165 -17.90 -7.60 -12.43
CA ILE A 165 -16.78 -8.39 -11.92
C ILE A 165 -16.77 -8.24 -10.39
N THR A 166 -16.91 -9.35 -9.68
CA THR A 166 -16.84 -9.38 -8.22
C THR A 166 -15.64 -10.20 -7.74
N LEU A 167 -15.07 -9.82 -6.59
CA LEU A 167 -14.10 -10.68 -5.92
C LEU A 167 -14.83 -11.87 -5.31
N THR A 168 -14.23 -13.04 -5.45
CA THR A 168 -14.67 -14.24 -4.72
C THR A 168 -14.05 -14.25 -3.31
N ASP A 169 -14.54 -15.12 -2.43
CA ASP A 169 -13.91 -15.36 -1.12
C ASP A 169 -12.44 -15.76 -1.26
N ALA A 170 -12.11 -16.54 -2.30
CA ALA A 170 -10.72 -16.91 -2.61
C ALA A 170 -9.88 -15.69 -3.06
N GLY A 171 -10.48 -14.77 -3.81
CA GLY A 171 -9.83 -13.53 -4.22
C GLY A 171 -9.55 -12.59 -3.04
N ILE A 172 -10.52 -12.42 -2.15
CA ILE A 172 -10.36 -11.66 -0.91
C ILE A 172 -9.27 -12.29 -0.04
N ALA A 173 -9.36 -13.60 0.22
CA ALA A 173 -8.37 -14.33 1.01
C ALA A 173 -6.96 -14.28 0.40
N ALA A 174 -6.83 -14.31 -0.94
CA ALA A 174 -5.54 -14.20 -1.61
C ALA A 174 -4.88 -12.85 -1.34
N ILE A 175 -5.63 -11.75 -1.38
CA ILE A 175 -5.11 -10.42 -1.03
C ILE A 175 -4.77 -10.32 0.45
N GLU A 176 -5.63 -10.79 1.33
CA GLU A 176 -5.41 -10.77 2.77
C GLU A 176 -4.23 -11.65 3.20
N GLN A 177 -3.91 -12.69 2.42
CA GLN A 177 -2.73 -13.53 2.64
C GLN A 177 -1.45 -12.92 2.05
N GLU A 178 -1.55 -12.15 0.95
CA GLU A 178 -0.43 -11.43 0.34
C GLU A 178 -0.16 -10.07 0.98
N LEU A 179 -1.18 -9.43 1.58
CA LEU A 179 -0.90 -8.40 2.58
C LEU A 179 0.06 -9.09 3.55
N PRO A 180 1.30 -8.57 3.71
CA PRO A 180 2.20 -9.23 4.61
C PRO A 180 1.36 -9.46 5.86
N LYS A 181 1.18 -10.72 6.21
CA LYS A 181 0.96 -11.09 7.59
C LYS A 181 2.24 -10.64 8.27
N ILE A 182 2.39 -9.32 8.42
CA ILE A 182 3.21 -8.83 9.47
C ILE A 182 2.52 -9.50 10.64
N PRO A 183 3.18 -10.46 11.32
CA PRO A 183 2.60 -11.10 12.50
C PRO A 183 2.12 -10.05 13.51
N MET A 184 2.43 -8.82 13.23
CA MET A 184 2.28 -7.59 13.95
C MET A 184 1.03 -6.79 13.58
N ILE A 185 0.47 -6.83 12.34
CA ILE A 185 -0.83 -6.18 12.06
C ILE A 185 -1.93 -6.90 12.83
N GLY A 186 -1.94 -8.23 12.83
CA GLY A 186 -2.85 -9.00 13.69
C GLY A 186 -2.65 -8.72 15.19
N LEU A 187 -1.44 -8.32 15.61
CA LEU A 187 -1.15 -7.92 16.97
C LEU A 187 -1.67 -6.52 17.30
N VAL A 188 -1.65 -5.61 16.33
CA VAL A 188 -2.17 -4.24 16.49
C VAL A 188 -3.69 -4.23 16.55
N ASP A 189 -4.35 -4.98 15.67
CA ASP A 189 -5.81 -5.08 15.62
C ASP A 189 -6.36 -5.97 16.73
N GLN A 190 -5.54 -6.88 17.28
CA GLN A 190 -5.95 -7.75 18.36
C GLN A 190 -6.19 -6.94 19.63
N GLU A 191 -7.38 -7.10 20.21
CA GLU A 191 -7.66 -6.59 21.56
C GLU A 191 -6.82 -7.36 22.58
N ILE A 192 -5.91 -6.63 23.26
CA ILE A 192 -5.09 -7.19 24.33
C ILE A 192 -5.81 -6.88 25.62
N THR A 193 -6.42 -7.90 26.22
CA THR A 193 -7.13 -7.79 27.50
C THR A 193 -6.25 -8.35 28.62
N THR A 194 -5.62 -7.48 29.39
CA THR A 194 -4.72 -7.87 30.49
C THR A 194 -5.46 -8.28 31.75
N GLY A 195 -6.75 -7.95 31.84
CA GLY A 195 -7.58 -8.06 33.04
C GLY A 195 -7.55 -6.82 33.93
N ASP A 196 -6.75 -5.82 33.58
CA ASP A 196 -6.74 -4.50 34.19
C ASP A 196 -7.16 -3.43 33.19
N GLY A 197 -8.34 -2.85 33.38
CA GLY A 197 -8.95 -1.93 32.44
C GLY A 197 -8.14 -0.63 32.20
N ASP A 198 -7.32 -0.21 33.16
CA ASP A 198 -6.48 0.99 32.98
C ASP A 198 -5.23 0.66 32.13
N THR A 199 -4.67 -0.51 32.31
CA THR A 199 -3.59 -1.04 31.46
C THR A 199 -4.09 -1.23 30.03
N ASP A 200 -5.28 -1.81 29.83
CA ASP A 200 -5.87 -2.00 28.51
C ASP A 200 -6.13 -0.67 27.79
N LYS A 201 -6.60 0.35 28.50
CA LYS A 201 -6.74 1.72 27.95
C LYS A 201 -5.39 2.31 27.51
N LYS A 202 -4.33 2.15 28.31
CA LYS A 202 -2.98 2.62 27.97
C LYS A 202 -2.44 1.92 26.73
N ILE A 203 -2.62 0.61 26.60
CA ILE A 203 -2.22 -0.16 25.41
C ILE A 203 -2.96 0.36 24.17
N ASN A 204 -4.28 0.52 24.25
CA ASN A 204 -5.09 1.03 23.14
C ASN A 204 -4.75 2.49 22.80
N HIS A 205 -4.44 3.32 23.77
CA HIS A 205 -3.96 4.68 23.56
C HIS A 205 -2.61 4.69 22.82
N ALA A 206 -1.66 3.87 23.25
CA ALA A 206 -0.37 3.75 22.58
C ALA A 206 -0.51 3.29 21.12
N LYS A 207 -1.38 2.31 20.84
CA LYS A 207 -1.69 1.89 19.47
C LYS A 207 -2.22 3.06 18.64
N LYS A 208 -3.24 3.80 19.14
CA LYS A 208 -3.81 4.94 18.42
C LYS A 208 -2.78 6.04 18.16
N LEU A 209 -1.90 6.29 19.12
CA LEU A 209 -0.86 7.32 19.02
C LEU A 209 0.20 6.93 17.98
N PHE A 210 0.61 5.65 17.97
CA PHE A 210 1.62 5.16 17.03
C PHE A 210 1.15 5.23 15.57
N PHE A 211 -0.14 4.96 15.31
CA PHE A 211 -0.74 4.98 13.97
C PHE A 211 -1.51 6.28 13.66
N SER A 212 -1.32 7.34 14.48
CA SER A 212 -1.95 8.64 14.22
C SER A 212 -1.49 9.26 12.90
N GLN A 213 -2.38 9.99 12.24
CA GLN A 213 -2.05 10.72 11.00
C GLN A 213 -2.07 12.25 11.28
N PRO A 214 -1.04 13.01 10.88
CA PRO A 214 0.22 12.53 10.31
C PRO A 214 1.06 11.76 11.33
N GLN A 215 1.73 10.69 10.88
CA GLN A 215 2.65 9.95 11.74
C GLN A 215 3.91 10.77 11.98
N THR A 216 4.26 11.02 13.23
CA THR A 216 5.45 11.76 13.64
C THR A 216 6.33 10.90 14.53
N MET A 217 7.64 11.14 14.51
CA MET A 217 8.57 10.44 15.42
C MET A 217 8.23 10.68 16.90
N ASP A 218 7.70 11.86 17.24
CA ASP A 218 7.31 12.18 18.62
C ASP A 218 6.11 11.33 19.08
N ASN A 219 5.10 11.17 18.21
CA ASN A 219 3.96 10.29 18.48
C ASN A 219 4.38 8.82 18.61
N MET A 220 5.27 8.36 17.72
CA MET A 220 5.81 7.00 17.76
C MET A 220 6.63 6.77 19.04
N ARG A 221 7.48 7.73 19.44
CA ARG A 221 8.26 7.68 20.68
C ARG A 221 7.35 7.65 21.91
N SER A 222 6.37 8.54 22.00
CA SER A 222 5.40 8.59 23.11
C SER A 222 4.57 7.30 23.22
N ALA A 223 4.26 6.66 22.10
CA ALA A 223 3.60 5.35 22.10
C ALA A 223 4.52 4.26 22.68
N CYS A 224 5.79 4.20 22.28
CA CYS A 224 6.79 3.28 22.83
C CYS A 224 7.00 3.51 24.33
N GLU A 225 7.09 4.76 24.76
CA GLU A 225 7.19 5.15 26.16
C GLU A 225 5.99 4.65 26.98
N THR A 226 4.76 4.85 26.46
CA THR A 226 3.53 4.37 27.08
C THR A 226 3.53 2.86 27.28
N LEU A 227 3.89 2.07 26.24
CA LEU A 227 3.99 0.60 26.34
C LEU A 227 5.10 0.17 27.32
N SER A 228 6.19 0.89 27.36
CA SER A 228 7.29 0.66 28.28
C SER A 228 6.84 0.83 29.75
N TYR A 229 6.03 1.86 30.06
CA TYR A 229 5.43 2.04 31.40
C TYR A 229 4.41 0.96 31.74
N VAL A 230 3.69 0.42 30.75
CA VAL A 230 2.80 -0.73 30.95
C VAL A 230 3.59 -1.99 31.31
N LEU A 231 4.75 -2.19 30.68
CA LEU A 231 5.54 -3.41 30.86
C LEU A 231 6.39 -3.40 32.16
N GLU A 232 6.79 -2.22 32.67
CA GLU A 232 7.65 -2.10 33.85
C GLU A 232 7.11 -2.82 35.10
N PRO A 233 5.84 -2.60 35.53
CA PRO A 233 5.28 -3.31 36.67
C PRO A 233 5.18 -4.82 36.47
N LEU A 234 5.14 -5.26 35.20
CA LEU A 234 5.03 -6.69 34.82
C LEU A 234 6.39 -7.36 34.70
N ARG A 235 7.50 -6.65 34.90
CA ARG A 235 8.87 -7.11 34.64
C ARG A 235 9.22 -8.41 35.38
N GLU A 236 8.89 -8.49 36.66
CA GLU A 236 9.19 -9.69 37.47
C GLU A 236 8.40 -10.90 36.97
N ASP A 237 7.11 -10.72 36.70
CA ASP A 237 6.25 -11.77 36.22
C ASP A 237 6.62 -12.19 34.79
N CYS A 238 6.91 -11.25 33.91
CA CYS A 238 7.44 -11.52 32.58
C CYS A 238 8.76 -12.32 32.66
N THR A 239 9.63 -11.99 33.62
CA THR A 239 10.89 -12.71 33.83
C THR A 239 10.67 -14.17 34.22
N LYS A 240 9.66 -14.45 35.03
CA LYS A 240 9.30 -15.82 35.44
C LYS A 240 8.75 -16.64 34.27
N ILE A 241 7.92 -16.02 33.44
CA ILE A 241 7.15 -16.68 32.37
C ILE A 241 7.96 -16.79 31.06
N LEU A 242 8.66 -15.72 30.66
CA LEU A 242 9.36 -15.62 29.37
C LEU A 242 10.86 -15.94 29.46
N GLY A 243 11.40 -16.06 30.67
CA GLY A 243 12.82 -16.38 30.89
C GLY A 243 13.65 -15.18 31.30
N ARG A 244 14.49 -15.39 32.34
CA ARG A 244 15.29 -14.31 32.98
C ARG A 244 16.31 -13.69 32.01
N ARG A 245 16.96 -14.49 31.20
CA ARG A 245 18.01 -14.04 30.28
C ARG A 245 17.44 -13.18 29.17
N ASP A 246 16.34 -13.61 28.58
CA ASP A 246 15.71 -12.96 27.44
C ASP A 246 15.07 -11.64 27.88
N MET A 247 14.39 -11.64 29.01
CA MET A 247 13.79 -10.41 29.57
C MET A 247 14.85 -9.40 30.02
N ALA A 248 15.97 -9.83 30.58
CA ALA A 248 17.07 -8.92 30.93
C ALA A 248 17.66 -8.26 29.67
N ALA A 249 17.92 -9.02 28.62
CA ALA A 249 18.42 -8.49 27.34
C ALA A 249 17.39 -7.53 26.71
N PHE A 250 16.13 -7.88 26.72
CA PHE A 250 15.05 -7.04 26.21
C PHE A 250 14.95 -5.68 26.93
N PHE A 251 14.93 -5.68 28.27
CA PHE A 251 14.88 -4.44 29.04
C PHE A 251 16.17 -3.61 28.89
N THR A 252 17.33 -4.23 28.69
CA THR A 252 18.56 -3.52 28.36
C THR A 252 18.41 -2.77 27.04
N ILE A 253 17.90 -3.43 26.00
CA ILE A 253 17.68 -2.80 24.70
C ILE A 253 16.67 -1.63 24.81
N VAL A 254 15.56 -1.84 25.50
CA VAL A 254 14.51 -0.78 25.69
C VAL A 254 15.05 0.41 26.46
N ASN A 255 15.94 0.18 27.44
CA ASN A 255 16.57 1.25 28.22
C ASN A 255 17.73 1.94 27.50
N ASP A 256 18.42 1.22 26.60
CA ASP A 256 19.55 1.77 25.82
C ASP A 256 19.07 2.71 24.70
N PHE A 257 17.85 2.52 24.20
CA PHE A 257 17.23 3.48 23.32
C PHE A 257 16.67 4.64 24.16
N ASP A 258 16.85 5.87 23.67
CA ASP A 258 16.33 7.11 24.26
C ASP A 258 14.79 7.18 24.17
N ILE A 259 14.11 6.23 24.82
CA ILE A 259 12.65 6.16 24.88
C ILE A 259 12.13 6.89 26.12
N ARG A 260 12.84 6.75 27.27
CA ARG A 260 12.38 7.25 28.57
C ARG A 260 13.18 8.43 29.12
N HIS A 261 14.44 8.55 28.74
CA HIS A 261 15.36 9.51 29.38
C HIS A 261 16.31 10.07 28.33
N ASN A 262 16.23 11.37 28.13
CA ASN A 262 17.18 12.15 27.34
C ASN A 262 18.52 12.23 28.09
N LYS A 263 19.23 11.11 28.23
CA LYS A 263 20.56 11.06 28.85
C LYS A 263 21.62 11.06 27.76
N ASP A 264 22.68 11.83 27.98
CA ASP A 264 23.83 11.93 27.06
C ASP A 264 24.49 10.58 26.70
N SER A 265 24.16 9.50 27.43
CA SER A 265 24.70 8.15 27.25
C SER A 265 23.78 7.19 26.48
N THR A 266 22.56 7.62 26.10
CA THR A 266 21.60 6.78 25.39
C THR A 266 21.81 6.86 23.89
N LYS A 267 21.55 5.74 23.17
CA LYS A 267 21.55 5.73 21.70
C LYS A 267 20.37 6.56 21.20
N GLN A 268 20.67 7.65 20.52
CA GLN A 268 19.62 8.47 19.89
C GLN A 268 18.92 7.68 18.79
N ILE A 269 17.60 7.71 18.84
CA ILE A 269 16.76 7.18 17.77
C ILE A 269 16.78 8.17 16.60
N GLN A 270 17.33 7.71 15.48
CA GLN A 270 17.50 8.53 14.27
C GLN A 270 16.45 8.22 13.18
N TYR A 271 15.89 7.01 13.18
CA TYR A 271 15.04 6.51 12.12
C TYR A 271 13.71 5.98 12.68
N PRO A 272 12.59 6.23 11.97
CA PRO A 272 11.26 5.71 12.35
C PRO A 272 11.24 4.19 12.53
N GLU A 273 11.99 3.45 11.73
CA GLU A 273 12.06 1.98 11.76
C GLU A 273 12.59 1.44 13.11
N GLN A 274 13.43 2.21 13.80
CA GLN A 274 13.90 1.86 15.15
C GLN A 274 12.75 1.95 16.17
N LEU A 275 11.87 2.95 16.03
CA LEU A 275 10.66 3.07 16.84
C LEU A 275 9.64 2.00 16.50
N GLU A 276 9.49 1.66 15.22
CA GLU A 276 8.63 0.56 14.79
C GLU A 276 9.06 -0.75 15.43
N TRP A 277 10.34 -1.10 15.30
CA TRP A 277 10.87 -2.30 15.92
C TRP A 277 10.64 -2.33 17.43
N THR A 278 10.88 -1.21 18.12
CA THR A 278 10.68 -1.09 19.56
C THR A 278 9.21 -1.24 19.95
N PHE A 279 8.31 -0.53 19.26
CA PHE A 279 6.87 -0.58 19.51
C PHE A 279 6.34 -2.01 19.40
N TYR A 280 6.65 -2.67 18.31
CA TYR A 280 6.19 -4.03 18.08
C TYR A 280 6.79 -5.04 19.06
N SER A 281 8.05 -4.86 19.44
CA SER A 281 8.70 -5.70 20.45
C SER A 281 8.03 -5.57 21.82
N LEU A 282 7.73 -4.34 22.25
CA LEU A 282 6.99 -4.06 23.49
C LEU A 282 5.58 -4.66 23.45
N LEU A 283 4.84 -4.41 22.39
CA LEU A 283 3.47 -4.87 22.23
C LEU A 283 3.39 -6.40 22.19
N ASN A 284 4.31 -7.05 21.47
CA ASN A 284 4.38 -8.52 21.41
C ASN A 284 4.72 -9.13 22.77
N THR A 285 5.62 -8.52 23.53
CA THR A 285 5.98 -8.97 24.87
C THR A 285 4.78 -8.91 25.83
N ILE A 286 4.02 -7.81 25.81
CA ILE A 286 2.79 -7.66 26.59
C ILE A 286 1.76 -8.72 26.20
N ASN A 287 1.54 -8.92 24.90
CA ASN A 287 0.59 -9.92 24.41
C ASN A 287 0.99 -11.35 24.77
N ALA A 288 2.27 -11.70 24.62
CA ALA A 288 2.80 -13.02 24.99
C ALA A 288 2.62 -13.28 26.49
N TYR A 289 2.98 -12.30 27.32
CA TYR A 289 2.76 -12.38 28.78
C TYR A 289 1.30 -12.58 29.11
N THR A 290 0.41 -11.77 28.56
CA THR A 290 -1.03 -11.85 28.81
C THR A 290 -1.60 -13.22 28.44
N LYS A 291 -1.26 -13.75 27.26
CA LYS A 291 -1.69 -15.08 26.81
C LYS A 291 -1.18 -16.21 27.71
N LEU A 292 0.08 -16.14 28.13
CA LEU A 292 0.68 -17.16 29.00
C LEU A 292 0.09 -17.12 30.42
N LYS A 293 -0.16 -15.92 30.94
CA LYS A 293 -0.84 -15.73 32.23
C LYS A 293 -2.27 -16.31 32.23
N HIS A 294 -3.03 -16.07 31.13
CA HIS A 294 -4.36 -16.66 30.99
C HIS A 294 -4.35 -18.18 30.89
N ARG A 295 -3.29 -18.78 30.31
CA ARG A 295 -3.15 -20.26 30.28
C ARG A 295 -2.75 -20.86 31.60
N ASN A 296 -2.07 -20.14 32.47
CA ASN A 296 -1.55 -20.60 33.75
C ASN A 296 -1.93 -19.60 34.86
N PRO A 297 -3.21 -19.59 35.30
CA PRO A 297 -3.70 -18.63 36.32
C PRO A 297 -3.08 -18.78 37.71
N SER A 298 -2.36 -19.87 37.95
CA SER A 298 -1.74 -20.20 39.24
C SER A 298 -0.26 -19.80 39.34
N MET A 299 0.27 -19.04 38.38
CA MET A 299 1.63 -18.47 38.41
C MET A 299 1.68 -17.07 38.97
#